data_0342c0afccf4279e956cbd54cf17227f
#
_entry.id   0342c0afccf4279e956cbd54cf17227f
#
_cell.length_a   1.000
_cell.length_b   1.000
_cell.length_c   1.000
_cell.angle_alpha   90.00
_cell.angle_beta   90.00
_cell.angle_gamma   90.00
#
_symmetry.space_group_name_H-M   'P 1'
#
loop_
_entity.id
_entity.type
_entity.pdbx_description
1 polymer ?
#
loop_
_entity_poly.entity_id
_entity_poly.type
_entity_poly.pdbx_seq_one_letter_code
_entity_poly.pdbx_strand_id
1 'polypeptide(L)'
;MKERKYVIVQGAPGTGKTRLAKIIADKLKAKIFFTQFHAETSYSDFIYGIRPNLKSNSLSYAAENGIFVEALKHAVDSKEPTVLIIDEINRANLSNVLGPIFYLFEHKQDISNVQIDITPELKVDKMPENLFVIATMNTADRSLAVVDFALRRRFAWYTLIPRMISSDQFYPEDFNEIHRIFDWYAKSNELSLQPGQGYFLAASDDEMKKRIRYEIYPLVREYLQEGLLSSAKEEFNKYFMTRISLSLFE
;
A
#
# COMPACT_ATOMS: atom_id res chain seq x y z
N MET A 1 -9.30 3.91 -13.62
CA MET A 1 -7.99 3.84 -14.29
C MET A 1 -7.98 4.51 -15.69
N LYS A 2 -8.98 4.35 -16.56
CA LYS A 2 -8.94 5.02 -17.89
C LYS A 2 -8.91 6.55 -17.79
N GLU A 3 -9.58 7.13 -16.80
CA GLU A 3 -9.64 8.59 -16.59
C GLU A 3 -8.57 9.12 -15.64
N ARG A 4 -8.08 8.26 -14.73
CA ARG A 4 -7.06 8.59 -13.72
C ARG A 4 -5.98 7.52 -13.74
N LYS A 5 -4.78 7.89 -14.23
CA LYS A 5 -3.66 6.97 -14.39
C LYS A 5 -2.92 6.67 -13.09
N TYR A 6 -3.00 7.58 -12.11
CA TYR A 6 -2.30 7.50 -10.84
C TYR A 6 -3.31 7.34 -9.72
N VAL A 7 -3.24 6.23 -8.99
CA VAL A 7 -4.22 5.85 -7.97
C VAL A 7 -3.51 5.42 -6.70
N ILE A 8 -3.98 5.89 -5.55
CA ILE A 8 -3.62 5.35 -4.24
C ILE A 8 -4.80 4.53 -3.72
N VAL A 9 -4.55 3.25 -3.47
CA VAL A 9 -5.48 2.36 -2.79
C VAL A 9 -5.13 2.34 -1.31
N GLN A 10 -5.95 2.99 -0.50
CA GLN A 10 -5.76 3.03 0.95
C GLN A 10 -6.75 2.12 1.67
N GLY A 11 -6.44 1.71 2.89
CA GLY A 11 -7.34 0.93 3.74
C GLY A 11 -6.60 0.17 4.83
N ALA A 12 -7.36 -0.46 5.74
CA ALA A 12 -6.82 -1.25 6.83
C ALA A 12 -5.94 -2.43 6.35
N PRO A 13 -5.05 -2.95 7.20
CA PRO A 13 -4.32 -4.19 6.91
C PRO A 13 -5.28 -5.34 6.59
N GLY A 14 -4.89 -6.23 5.67
CA GLY A 14 -5.70 -7.39 5.29
C GLY A 14 -6.91 -7.12 4.39
N THR A 15 -7.12 -5.88 3.91
CA THR A 15 -8.21 -5.56 2.96
C THR A 15 -7.92 -5.98 1.51
N GLY A 16 -6.69 -6.41 1.20
CA GLY A 16 -6.32 -6.91 -0.14
C GLY A 16 -5.90 -5.83 -1.13
N LYS A 17 -5.35 -4.70 -0.67
CA LYS A 17 -4.88 -3.57 -1.50
C LYS A 17 -3.92 -3.99 -2.59
N THR A 18 -2.83 -4.66 -2.25
CA THR A 18 -1.80 -5.14 -3.19
C THR A 18 -2.37 -6.17 -4.17
N ARG A 19 -3.27 -7.05 -3.69
CA ARG A 19 -4.00 -7.99 -4.55
C ARG A 19 -4.86 -7.27 -5.58
N LEU A 20 -5.58 -6.22 -5.16
CA LEU A 20 -6.39 -5.40 -6.07
C LEU A 20 -5.53 -4.73 -7.15
N ALA A 21 -4.37 -4.17 -6.75
CA ALA A 21 -3.43 -3.55 -7.70
C ALA A 21 -2.96 -4.56 -8.78
N LYS A 22 -2.61 -5.79 -8.36
CA LYS A 22 -2.22 -6.87 -9.30
C LYS A 22 -3.37 -7.28 -10.22
N ILE A 23 -4.58 -7.47 -9.68
CA ILE A 23 -5.78 -7.81 -10.49
C ILE A 23 -6.07 -6.72 -11.55
N ILE A 24 -5.89 -5.45 -11.20
CA ILE A 24 -6.08 -4.34 -12.16
C ILE A 24 -5.02 -4.42 -13.26
N ALA A 25 -3.76 -4.64 -12.91
CA ALA A 25 -2.68 -4.77 -13.88
C ALA A 25 -2.90 -5.96 -14.84
N ASP A 26 -3.33 -7.11 -14.31
CA ASP A 26 -3.66 -8.29 -15.11
C ASP A 26 -4.83 -8.03 -16.08
N LYS A 27 -5.88 -7.34 -15.61
CA LYS A 27 -7.01 -6.95 -16.47
C LYS A 27 -6.63 -5.99 -17.58
N LEU A 28 -5.62 -5.15 -17.36
CA LEU A 28 -5.06 -4.27 -18.38
C LEU A 28 -4.08 -5.01 -19.30
N LYS A 29 -3.76 -6.27 -19.02
CA LYS A 29 -2.70 -7.05 -19.68
C LYS A 29 -1.37 -6.29 -19.69
N ALA A 30 -1.07 -5.64 -18.57
CA ALA A 30 0.06 -4.73 -18.45
C ALA A 30 1.33 -5.47 -18.00
N LYS A 31 2.48 -4.97 -18.47
CA LYS A 31 3.77 -5.31 -17.84
C LYS A 31 3.82 -4.69 -16.45
N ILE A 32 4.05 -5.51 -15.43
CA ILE A 32 4.10 -5.08 -14.03
C ILE A 32 5.54 -4.81 -13.62
N PHE A 33 5.75 -3.62 -13.04
CA PHE A 33 6.92 -3.26 -12.25
C PHE A 33 6.45 -3.11 -10.80
N PHE A 34 7.11 -3.79 -9.87
CA PHE A 34 6.68 -3.83 -8.46
C PHE A 34 7.80 -3.40 -7.53
N THR A 35 7.50 -2.50 -6.62
CA THR A 35 8.38 -2.13 -5.51
C THR A 35 7.58 -1.95 -4.24
N GLN A 36 8.22 -2.16 -3.09
CA GLN A 36 7.68 -1.86 -1.78
C GLN A 36 8.54 -0.79 -1.12
N PHE A 37 7.92 0.28 -0.66
CA PHE A 37 8.63 1.32 0.05
C PHE A 37 8.87 0.93 1.51
N HIS A 38 9.97 1.37 2.05
CA HIS A 38 10.36 1.25 3.45
C HIS A 38 11.07 2.54 3.91
N ALA A 39 11.36 2.67 5.20
CA ALA A 39 11.87 3.91 5.77
C ALA A 39 13.16 4.44 5.12
N GLU A 40 14.00 3.53 4.63
CA GLU A 40 15.28 3.86 3.99
C GLU A 40 15.19 4.01 2.46
N THR A 41 14.00 3.84 1.87
CA THR A 41 13.84 4.01 0.42
C THR A 41 14.18 5.44 0.02
N SER A 42 15.13 5.58 -0.88
CA SER A 42 15.67 6.85 -1.34
C SER A 42 15.34 7.12 -2.82
N TYR A 43 15.63 8.33 -3.27
CA TYR A 43 15.61 8.69 -4.69
C TYR A 43 16.48 7.77 -5.52
N SER A 44 17.68 7.43 -5.02
CA SER A 44 18.62 6.57 -5.73
C SER A 44 18.15 5.13 -5.89
N ASP A 45 17.26 4.65 -5.03
CA ASP A 45 16.68 3.31 -5.14
C ASP A 45 15.52 3.28 -6.12
N PHE A 46 14.75 4.36 -6.17
CA PHE A 46 13.53 4.41 -6.96
C PHE A 46 13.72 4.98 -8.36
N ILE A 47 14.55 6.00 -8.51
CA ILE A 47 14.75 6.72 -9.77
C ILE A 47 16.10 6.37 -10.40
N TYR A 48 17.20 6.83 -9.79
CA TYR A 48 18.52 6.72 -10.38
C TYR A 48 19.60 6.93 -9.32
N GLY A 49 20.59 6.07 -9.31
CA GLY A 49 21.69 6.15 -8.35
C GLY A 49 23.02 5.68 -8.92
N ILE A 50 24.09 6.01 -8.20
CA ILE A 50 25.45 5.51 -8.47
C ILE A 50 25.77 4.47 -7.42
N ARG A 51 26.10 3.26 -7.85
CA ARG A 51 26.39 2.13 -6.96
C ARG A 51 27.79 1.57 -7.19
N PRO A 52 28.45 1.00 -6.15
CA PRO A 52 29.70 0.28 -6.33
C PRO A 52 29.53 -0.89 -7.28
N ASN A 53 30.41 -1.01 -8.26
CA ASN A 53 30.42 -2.13 -9.19
C ASN A 53 31.19 -3.31 -8.60
N LEU A 54 30.47 -4.29 -8.08
CA LEU A 54 31.06 -5.49 -7.45
C LEU A 54 31.63 -6.49 -8.47
N LYS A 55 31.45 -6.27 -9.77
CA LYS A 55 31.94 -7.18 -10.83
C LYS A 55 33.34 -6.82 -11.33
N SER A 56 33.90 -5.69 -10.93
CA SER A 56 35.24 -5.29 -11.31
C SER A 56 36.27 -5.63 -10.21
N ASN A 57 37.48 -6.03 -10.60
CA ASN A 57 38.56 -6.29 -9.68
C ASN A 57 39.17 -4.99 -9.06
N SER A 58 38.65 -3.83 -9.46
CA SER A 58 39.02 -2.52 -8.92
C SER A 58 37.78 -1.79 -8.45
N LEU A 59 37.91 -0.90 -7.47
CA LEU A 59 36.81 -0.05 -7.02
C LEU A 59 36.32 0.82 -8.20
N SER A 60 35.15 0.55 -8.67
CA SER A 60 34.48 1.34 -9.73
C SER A 60 33.03 1.55 -9.35
N TYR A 61 32.42 2.57 -9.93
CA TYR A 61 31.04 2.91 -9.71
C TYR A 61 30.26 2.81 -11.00
N ALA A 62 29.05 2.29 -10.93
CA ALA A 62 28.13 2.21 -12.06
C ALA A 62 26.85 2.99 -11.75
N ALA A 63 26.34 3.66 -12.77
CA ALA A 63 25.02 4.26 -12.72
C ALA A 63 23.94 3.18 -12.89
N GLU A 64 22.98 3.14 -12.00
CA GLU A 64 21.88 2.17 -12.04
C GLU A 64 20.53 2.90 -12.09
N ASN A 65 19.64 2.43 -12.96
CA ASN A 65 18.27 2.89 -12.99
C ASN A 65 17.47 2.24 -11.86
N GLY A 66 16.68 3.05 -11.15
CA GLY A 66 15.68 2.54 -10.24
C GLY A 66 14.42 2.06 -11.00
N ILE A 67 13.53 1.39 -10.28
CA ILE A 67 12.37 0.73 -10.88
C ILE A 67 11.41 1.69 -11.61
N PHE A 68 11.33 2.94 -11.18
CA PHE A 68 10.54 3.96 -11.87
C PHE A 68 11.07 4.21 -13.28
N VAL A 69 12.41 4.36 -13.41
CA VAL A 69 13.04 4.59 -14.72
C VAL A 69 12.91 3.36 -15.62
N GLU A 70 13.00 2.15 -15.04
CA GLU A 70 12.77 0.91 -15.81
C GLU A 70 11.34 0.85 -16.35
N ALA A 71 10.34 1.15 -15.51
CA ALA A 71 8.95 1.21 -15.94
C ALA A 71 8.70 2.31 -16.99
N LEU A 72 9.34 3.47 -16.81
CA LEU A 72 9.25 4.59 -17.74
C LEU A 72 9.85 4.25 -19.12
N LYS A 73 11.06 3.69 -19.16
CA LYS A 73 11.73 3.25 -20.39
C LYS A 73 10.87 2.19 -21.11
N HIS A 74 10.39 1.18 -20.38
CA HIS A 74 9.51 0.18 -20.97
C HIS A 74 8.26 0.80 -21.60
N ALA A 75 7.63 1.77 -20.92
CA ALA A 75 6.43 2.43 -21.43
C ALA A 75 6.71 3.30 -22.67
N VAL A 76 7.91 3.90 -22.76
CA VAL A 76 8.34 4.66 -23.94
C VAL A 76 8.62 3.73 -25.12
N ASP A 77 9.34 2.64 -24.88
CA ASP A 77 9.80 1.72 -25.91
C ASP A 77 8.69 0.77 -26.40
N SER A 78 7.72 0.48 -25.56
CA SER A 78 6.61 -0.42 -25.83
C SER A 78 5.29 0.34 -25.98
N LYS A 79 4.40 -0.17 -26.82
CA LYS A 79 3.00 0.31 -26.91
C LYS A 79 2.08 -0.41 -25.90
N GLU A 80 2.58 -1.40 -25.18
CA GLU A 80 1.81 -2.17 -24.22
C GLU A 80 1.55 -1.38 -22.95
N PRO A 81 0.43 -1.60 -22.26
CA PRO A 81 0.18 -1.00 -20.96
C PRO A 81 1.29 -1.40 -19.98
N THR A 82 1.78 -0.43 -19.23
CA THR A 82 2.78 -0.60 -18.16
C THR A 82 2.17 -0.17 -16.84
N VAL A 83 2.28 -0.99 -15.81
CA VAL A 83 1.80 -0.66 -14.46
C VAL A 83 2.97 -0.70 -13.49
N LEU A 84 3.24 0.43 -12.85
CA LEU A 84 4.12 0.51 -11.69
C LEU A 84 3.29 0.39 -10.42
N ILE A 85 3.52 -0.65 -9.64
CA ILE A 85 2.91 -0.86 -8.32
C ILE A 85 3.91 -0.44 -7.24
N ILE A 86 3.51 0.52 -6.41
CA ILE A 86 4.27 0.98 -5.24
C ILE A 86 3.52 0.54 -3.99
N ASP A 87 3.99 -0.53 -3.35
CA ASP A 87 3.38 -1.03 -2.11
C ASP A 87 3.89 -0.22 -0.91
N GLU A 88 3.00 0.06 0.06
CA GLU A 88 3.31 0.81 1.29
C GLU A 88 3.94 2.19 1.02
N ILE A 89 3.36 2.97 0.10
CA ILE A 89 3.94 4.25 -0.35
C ILE A 89 4.23 5.24 0.80
N ASN A 90 3.46 5.19 1.89
CA ASN A 90 3.63 6.06 3.05
C ASN A 90 4.77 5.66 4.00
N ARG A 91 5.47 4.55 3.74
CA ARG A 91 6.63 4.13 4.56
C ARG A 91 7.92 4.87 4.23
N ALA A 92 8.01 5.54 3.09
CA ALA A 92 9.15 6.36 2.72
C ALA A 92 8.88 7.86 2.89
N ASN A 93 9.93 8.65 2.96
CA ASN A 93 9.82 10.11 2.85
C ASN A 93 9.53 10.48 1.38
N LEU A 94 8.25 10.69 1.08
CA LEU A 94 7.78 10.88 -0.29
C LEU A 94 8.32 12.16 -0.96
N SER A 95 8.54 13.20 -0.20
CA SER A 95 9.14 14.45 -0.71
C SER A 95 10.57 14.22 -1.18
N ASN A 96 11.32 13.35 -0.49
CA ASN A 96 12.69 13.02 -0.88
C ASN A 96 12.72 12.06 -2.08
N VAL A 97 11.82 11.07 -2.11
CA VAL A 97 11.82 10.02 -3.16
C VAL A 97 11.18 10.51 -4.45
N LEU A 98 10.02 11.19 -4.36
CA LEU A 98 9.21 11.59 -5.50
C LEU A 98 9.34 13.09 -5.84
N GLY A 99 9.86 13.92 -4.92
CA GLY A 99 9.91 15.37 -5.08
C GLY A 99 10.41 15.83 -6.45
N PRO A 100 11.57 15.34 -6.93
CA PRO A 100 12.12 15.72 -8.22
C PRO A 100 11.24 15.38 -9.42
N ILE A 101 10.36 14.37 -9.30
CA ILE A 101 9.47 13.90 -10.37
C ILE A 101 7.99 14.20 -10.13
N PHE A 102 7.63 14.89 -9.04
CA PHE A 102 6.23 15.23 -8.73
C PHE A 102 5.52 15.93 -9.87
N TYR A 103 6.23 16.75 -10.61
CA TYR A 103 5.67 17.46 -11.76
C TYR A 103 5.11 16.52 -12.82
N LEU A 104 5.73 15.36 -13.05
CA LEU A 104 5.27 14.38 -14.03
C LEU A 104 3.89 13.77 -13.70
N PHE A 105 3.45 13.85 -12.45
CA PHE A 105 2.14 13.35 -12.01
C PHE A 105 1.02 14.40 -12.12
N GLU A 106 1.30 15.61 -12.62
CA GLU A 106 0.25 16.62 -12.84
C GLU A 106 -0.71 16.17 -13.97
N HIS A 107 -2.01 16.34 -13.74
CA HIS A 107 -3.05 15.93 -14.68
C HIS A 107 -3.23 16.92 -15.85
N LYS A 108 -2.93 18.18 -15.62
CA LYS A 108 -2.94 19.23 -16.63
C LYS A 108 -1.56 19.87 -16.65
N GLN A 109 -0.85 19.63 -17.72
CA GLN A 109 0.43 20.30 -17.96
C GLN A 109 0.14 21.50 -18.86
N ASP A 110 -0.08 22.66 -18.24
CA ASP A 110 -0.25 23.94 -18.97
C ASP A 110 1.09 24.53 -19.43
N ILE A 111 2.20 23.89 -19.11
CA ILE A 111 3.54 24.40 -19.42
C ILE A 111 4.12 23.54 -20.56
N SER A 112 3.94 24.02 -21.77
CA SER A 112 4.72 23.56 -22.92
C SER A 112 6.19 23.87 -22.66
N ASN A 113 7.08 22.88 -22.82
CA ASN A 113 8.54 22.98 -22.79
C ASN A 113 9.28 22.84 -21.46
N VAL A 114 8.67 22.31 -20.39
CA VAL A 114 9.44 21.90 -19.21
C VAL A 114 9.87 20.44 -19.37
N GLN A 115 11.18 20.22 -19.50
CA GLN A 115 11.77 18.89 -19.46
C GLN A 115 12.36 18.62 -18.07
N ILE A 116 12.13 17.43 -17.54
CA ILE A 116 12.71 16.95 -16.29
C ILE A 116 13.84 15.97 -16.63
N ASP A 117 15.02 16.28 -16.15
CA ASP A 117 16.16 15.40 -16.25
C ASP A 117 16.01 14.25 -15.22
N ILE A 118 15.65 13.07 -15.70
CA ILE A 118 15.46 11.88 -14.85
C ILE A 118 16.80 11.20 -14.63
N THR A 119 17.55 11.00 -15.71
CA THR A 119 18.93 10.51 -15.70
C THR A 119 19.74 11.36 -16.68
N PRO A 120 21.09 11.27 -16.69
CA PRO A 120 21.90 11.98 -17.67
C PRO A 120 21.49 11.74 -19.12
N GLU A 121 20.90 10.59 -19.40
CA GLU A 121 20.51 10.15 -20.75
C GLU A 121 19.00 10.22 -21.00
N LEU A 122 18.20 10.47 -19.96
CA LEU A 122 16.73 10.43 -20.05
C LEU A 122 16.11 11.74 -19.57
N LYS A 123 15.56 12.49 -20.50
CA LYS A 123 14.75 13.68 -20.24
C LYS A 123 13.30 13.39 -20.61
N VAL A 124 12.39 13.82 -19.76
CA VAL A 124 10.96 13.55 -19.92
C VAL A 124 10.17 14.84 -19.67
N ASP A 125 9.28 15.18 -20.60
CA ASP A 125 8.36 16.32 -20.48
C ASP A 125 7.02 15.91 -19.85
N LYS A 126 6.58 14.66 -20.09
CA LYS A 126 5.33 14.11 -19.57
C LYS A 126 5.41 12.60 -19.41
N MET A 127 4.55 12.08 -18.53
CA MET A 127 4.41 10.63 -18.37
C MET A 127 3.80 10.00 -19.64
N PRO A 128 4.31 8.83 -20.08
CA PRO A 128 3.74 8.09 -21.21
C PRO A 128 2.26 7.76 -21.00
N GLU A 129 1.50 7.78 -22.11
CA GLU A 129 0.06 7.52 -22.09
C GLU A 129 -0.30 6.12 -21.59
N ASN A 130 0.58 5.14 -21.80
CA ASN A 130 0.44 3.75 -21.41
C ASN A 130 1.06 3.40 -20.05
N LEU A 131 1.59 4.38 -19.30
CA LEU A 131 2.12 4.17 -17.94
C LEU A 131 1.07 4.52 -16.88
N PHE A 132 0.75 3.54 -16.05
CA PHE A 132 -0.16 3.65 -14.92
C PHE A 132 0.61 3.44 -13.62
N VAL A 133 0.25 4.17 -12.56
CA VAL A 133 0.85 4.00 -11.23
C VAL A 133 -0.25 3.67 -10.23
N ILE A 134 -0.09 2.55 -9.53
CA ILE A 134 -0.98 2.13 -8.45
C ILE A 134 -0.15 2.02 -7.19
N ALA A 135 -0.40 2.90 -6.24
CA ALA A 135 0.22 2.83 -4.93
C ALA A 135 -0.74 2.24 -3.90
N THR A 136 -0.22 1.56 -2.88
CA THR A 136 -1.01 1.13 -1.73
C THR A 136 -0.58 1.86 -0.48
N MET A 137 -1.50 2.02 0.47
CA MET A 137 -1.25 2.68 1.74
C MET A 137 -2.05 2.03 2.87
N ASN A 138 -1.40 1.70 3.97
CA ASN A 138 -2.06 1.29 5.19
C ASN A 138 -2.56 2.51 5.98
N THR A 139 -3.84 2.48 6.36
CA THR A 139 -4.47 3.55 7.16
C THR A 139 -4.32 3.35 8.66
N ALA A 140 -3.99 2.14 9.11
CA ALA A 140 -3.79 1.83 10.52
C ALA A 140 -2.43 2.32 11.05
N ASP A 141 -1.42 2.43 10.20
CA ASP A 141 -0.07 2.87 10.59
C ASP A 141 -0.04 4.38 10.85
N ARG A 142 -0.22 4.79 12.09
CA ARG A 142 -0.25 6.20 12.53
C ARG A 142 1.14 6.83 12.68
N SER A 143 2.18 6.04 12.81
CA SER A 143 3.57 6.49 12.94
C SER A 143 4.21 6.92 11.62
N LEU A 144 3.50 6.73 10.50
CA LEU A 144 4.02 6.99 9.17
C LEU A 144 3.81 8.42 8.72
N ALA A 145 4.65 8.88 7.82
CA ALA A 145 4.64 10.24 7.30
C ALA A 145 3.24 10.67 6.83
N VAL A 146 2.81 11.84 7.27
CA VAL A 146 1.59 12.47 6.74
C VAL A 146 1.77 12.64 5.25
N VAL A 147 0.90 12.01 4.48
CA VAL A 147 0.93 12.13 3.02
C VAL A 147 0.70 13.59 2.64
N ASP A 148 1.71 14.19 2.01
CA ASP A 148 1.73 15.58 1.60
C ASP A 148 0.49 15.92 0.74
N PHE A 149 -0.06 17.11 0.93
CA PHE A 149 -1.13 17.67 0.10
C PHE A 149 -0.78 17.68 -1.39
N ALA A 150 0.52 17.76 -1.74
CA ALA A 150 1.01 17.67 -3.10
C ALA A 150 0.63 16.33 -3.78
N LEU A 151 0.72 15.21 -3.06
CA LEU A 151 0.28 13.90 -3.54
C LEU A 151 -1.24 13.80 -3.65
N ARG A 152 -1.97 14.43 -2.71
CA ARG A 152 -3.44 14.33 -2.69
C ARG A 152 -4.08 14.84 -3.98
N ARG A 153 -3.56 15.89 -4.57
CA ARG A 153 -4.10 16.46 -5.81
C ARG A 153 -3.68 15.70 -7.08
N ARG A 154 -2.57 14.95 -7.03
CA ARG A 154 -2.00 14.26 -8.19
C ARG A 154 -2.52 12.83 -8.37
N PHE A 155 -2.88 12.20 -7.26
CA PHE A 155 -3.39 10.84 -7.26
C PHE A 155 -4.90 10.80 -7.00
N ALA A 156 -5.60 9.90 -7.67
CA ALA A 156 -6.95 9.53 -7.29
C ALA A 156 -6.89 8.60 -6.08
N TRP A 157 -7.73 8.85 -5.09
CA TRP A 157 -7.76 8.09 -3.84
C TRP A 157 -8.94 7.12 -3.83
N TYR A 158 -8.67 5.87 -3.55
CA TYR A 158 -9.67 4.83 -3.43
C TYR A 158 -9.51 4.13 -2.07
N THR A 159 -10.54 4.21 -1.24
CA THR A 159 -10.55 3.55 0.08
C THR A 159 -11.13 2.15 -0.05
N LEU A 160 -10.35 1.16 0.33
CA LEU A 160 -10.77 -0.23 0.38
C LEU A 160 -11.16 -0.57 1.82
N ILE A 161 -12.46 -0.71 2.04
CA ILE A 161 -13.03 -1.07 3.34
C ILE A 161 -13.06 -2.60 3.51
N PRO A 162 -12.98 -3.12 4.76
CA PRO A 162 -13.24 -4.51 5.06
C PRO A 162 -14.62 -4.93 4.56
N ARG A 163 -14.73 -6.13 3.97
CA ARG A 163 -15.99 -6.65 3.42
C ARG A 163 -16.01 -8.16 3.44
N MET A 164 -17.19 -8.73 3.47
CA MET A 164 -17.36 -10.16 3.25
C MET A 164 -16.91 -10.55 1.84
N ILE A 165 -16.34 -11.72 1.73
CA ILE A 165 -15.92 -12.31 0.45
C ILE A 165 -16.52 -13.70 0.28
N SER A 166 -16.76 -14.10 -0.97
CA SER A 166 -17.21 -15.44 -1.29
C SER A 166 -15.99 -16.34 -1.45
N SER A 167 -15.72 -17.16 -0.43
CA SER A 167 -14.65 -18.16 -0.42
C SER A 167 -14.98 -19.21 0.62
N ASP A 168 -14.72 -20.49 0.31
CA ASP A 168 -14.91 -21.61 1.24
C ASP A 168 -13.96 -21.54 2.44
N GLN A 169 -12.89 -20.78 2.32
CA GLN A 169 -11.91 -20.56 3.41
C GLN A 169 -12.24 -19.32 4.27
N PHE A 170 -13.30 -18.58 3.94
CA PHE A 170 -13.65 -17.37 4.68
C PHE A 170 -14.55 -17.72 5.88
N TYR A 171 -14.22 -17.15 7.04
CA TYR A 171 -14.95 -17.31 8.31
C TYR A 171 -15.88 -16.11 8.54
N PRO A 172 -17.11 -16.14 8.02
CA PRO A 172 -18.01 -14.99 8.07
C PRO A 172 -18.49 -14.67 9.50
N GLU A 173 -18.59 -15.66 10.39
CA GLU A 173 -19.04 -15.46 11.78
C GLU A 173 -18.03 -14.63 12.56
N ASP A 174 -16.73 -14.99 12.49
CA ASP A 174 -15.64 -14.26 13.14
C ASP A 174 -15.50 -12.85 12.54
N PHE A 175 -15.60 -12.72 11.21
CA PHE A 175 -15.56 -11.43 10.53
C PHE A 175 -16.72 -10.53 10.98
N ASN A 176 -17.96 -11.04 10.98
CA ASN A 176 -19.15 -10.27 11.33
C ASN A 176 -19.13 -9.83 12.79
N GLU A 177 -18.64 -10.67 13.70
CA GLU A 177 -18.56 -10.32 15.11
C GLU A 177 -17.54 -9.20 15.35
N ILE A 178 -16.35 -9.28 14.76
CA ILE A 178 -15.38 -8.19 14.79
C ILE A 178 -15.94 -6.93 14.15
N HIS A 179 -16.59 -7.05 12.98
CA HIS A 179 -17.21 -5.92 12.30
C HIS A 179 -18.27 -5.24 13.17
N ARG A 180 -19.16 -6.03 13.81
CA ARG A 180 -20.19 -5.53 14.75
C ARG A 180 -19.56 -4.73 15.89
N ILE A 181 -18.47 -5.23 16.48
CA ILE A 181 -17.79 -4.55 17.58
C ILE A 181 -17.24 -3.19 17.11
N PHE A 182 -16.62 -3.14 15.93
CA PHE A 182 -16.16 -1.88 15.36
C PHE A 182 -17.31 -0.90 15.05
N ASP A 183 -18.38 -1.38 14.42
CA ASP A 183 -19.54 -0.53 14.07
C ASP A 183 -20.22 0.10 15.28
N TRP A 184 -20.29 -0.62 16.40
CA TRP A 184 -21.02 -0.16 17.58
C TRP A 184 -20.19 0.64 18.56
N TYR A 185 -18.89 0.38 18.62
CA TYR A 185 -18.04 0.92 19.69
C TYR A 185 -16.87 1.76 19.20
N ALA A 186 -16.43 1.63 17.93
CA ALA A 186 -15.33 2.43 17.42
C ALA A 186 -15.76 3.86 17.13
N LYS A 187 -14.90 4.81 17.44
CA LYS A 187 -15.06 6.20 16.99
C LYS A 187 -14.80 6.28 15.49
N SER A 188 -15.27 7.34 14.83
CA SER A 188 -15.13 7.50 13.38
C SER A 188 -13.69 7.41 12.87
N ASN A 189 -12.72 7.89 13.65
CA ASN A 189 -11.28 7.80 13.33
C ASN A 189 -10.65 6.43 13.65
N GLU A 190 -11.37 5.54 14.34
CA GLU A 190 -10.95 4.18 14.69
C GLU A 190 -11.49 3.13 13.72
N LEU A 191 -12.51 3.45 12.94
CA LEU A 191 -13.07 2.54 11.93
C LEU A 191 -12.02 2.09 10.90
N SER A 192 -11.02 2.92 10.64
CA SER A 192 -9.90 2.59 9.75
C SER A 192 -8.93 1.54 10.31
N LEU A 193 -9.07 1.16 11.58
CA LEU A 193 -8.28 0.14 12.26
C LEU A 193 -8.86 -1.26 12.12
N GLN A 194 -10.11 -1.38 11.64
CA GLN A 194 -10.79 -2.67 11.53
C GLN A 194 -9.99 -3.63 10.64
N PRO A 195 -9.65 -4.85 11.13
CA PRO A 195 -8.95 -5.85 10.35
C PRO A 195 -9.71 -6.22 9.07
N GLY A 196 -9.00 -6.27 7.96
CA GLY A 196 -9.58 -6.64 6.67
C GLY A 196 -9.93 -8.13 6.59
N GLN A 197 -10.69 -8.49 5.56
CA GLN A 197 -11.15 -9.87 5.32
C GLN A 197 -10.04 -10.90 5.20
N GLY A 198 -8.81 -10.50 4.89
CA GLY A 198 -7.65 -11.38 4.82
C GLY A 198 -7.28 -12.05 6.15
N TYR A 199 -7.62 -11.44 7.28
CA TYR A 199 -7.43 -12.04 8.60
C TYR A 199 -8.36 -13.21 8.89
N PHE A 200 -9.46 -13.31 8.17
CA PHE A 200 -10.52 -14.30 8.37
C PHE A 200 -10.52 -15.39 7.28
N LEU A 201 -9.39 -15.62 6.64
CA LEU A 201 -9.18 -16.71 5.69
C LEU A 201 -8.36 -17.81 6.36
N ALA A 202 -8.92 -19.01 6.48
CA ALA A 202 -8.26 -20.18 7.05
C ALA A 202 -8.76 -21.47 6.41
N ALA A 203 -7.91 -22.49 6.35
CA ALA A 203 -8.27 -23.81 5.78
C ALA A 203 -9.08 -24.66 6.76
N SER A 204 -9.05 -24.35 8.07
CA SER A 204 -9.78 -25.06 9.13
C SER A 204 -10.10 -24.16 10.32
N ASP A 205 -11.07 -24.57 11.16
CA ASP A 205 -11.41 -23.86 12.39
C ASP A 205 -10.22 -23.76 13.36
N ASP A 206 -9.39 -24.79 13.44
CA ASP A 206 -8.18 -24.78 14.27
C ASP A 206 -7.15 -23.75 13.75
N GLU A 207 -7.03 -23.61 12.45
CA GLU A 207 -6.19 -22.56 11.84
C GLU A 207 -6.80 -21.16 12.11
N MET A 208 -8.12 -21.01 11.98
CA MET A 208 -8.80 -19.74 12.29
C MET A 208 -8.59 -19.34 13.76
N LYS A 209 -8.71 -20.27 14.70
CA LYS A 209 -8.39 -20.01 16.11
C LYS A 209 -6.93 -19.59 16.32
N LYS A 210 -5.99 -20.20 15.60
CA LYS A 210 -4.58 -19.79 15.63
C LYS A 210 -4.41 -18.36 15.09
N ARG A 211 -5.07 -18.02 13.99
CA ARG A 211 -5.03 -16.66 13.43
C ARG A 211 -5.64 -15.64 14.37
N ILE A 212 -6.77 -15.96 15.02
CA ILE A 212 -7.34 -15.10 16.04
C ILE A 212 -6.35 -14.92 17.19
N ARG A 213 -5.74 -15.99 17.69
CA ARG A 213 -4.81 -15.97 18.83
C ARG A 213 -3.53 -15.20 18.55
N TYR A 214 -2.95 -15.36 17.37
CA TYR A 214 -1.61 -14.85 17.07
C TYR A 214 -1.58 -13.61 16.17
N GLU A 215 -2.71 -13.28 15.54
CA GLU A 215 -2.79 -12.12 14.63
C GLU A 215 -3.80 -11.08 15.13
N ILE A 216 -5.07 -11.47 15.37
CA ILE A 216 -6.15 -10.53 15.72
C ILE A 216 -6.09 -10.11 17.19
N TYR A 217 -5.90 -11.06 18.11
CA TYR A 217 -5.81 -10.76 19.53
C TYR A 217 -4.66 -9.80 19.88
N PRO A 218 -3.40 -10.04 19.44
CA PRO A 218 -2.32 -9.08 19.69
C PRO A 218 -2.56 -7.72 19.04
N LEU A 219 -3.12 -7.68 17.84
CA LEU A 219 -3.46 -6.43 17.15
C LEU A 219 -4.47 -5.60 17.96
N VAL A 220 -5.56 -6.22 18.43
CA VAL A 220 -6.56 -5.52 19.25
C VAL A 220 -5.97 -5.10 20.59
N ARG A 221 -5.12 -5.94 21.21
CA ARG A 221 -4.42 -5.61 22.44
C ARG A 221 -3.53 -4.39 22.30
N GLU A 222 -2.79 -4.27 21.20
CA GLU A 222 -1.97 -3.11 20.87
C GLU A 222 -2.84 -1.84 20.74
N TYR A 223 -3.95 -1.90 20.01
CA TYR A 223 -4.88 -0.77 19.91
C TYR A 223 -5.40 -0.31 21.28
N LEU A 224 -5.76 -1.25 22.16
CA LEU A 224 -6.22 -0.93 23.50
C LEU A 224 -5.12 -0.32 24.39
N GLN A 225 -3.86 -0.79 24.25
CA GLN A 225 -2.70 -0.23 24.95
C GLN A 225 -2.40 1.22 24.50
N GLU A 226 -2.65 1.54 23.26
CA GLU A 226 -2.56 2.91 22.72
C GLU A 226 -3.78 3.80 23.07
N GLY A 227 -4.72 3.27 23.87
CA GLY A 227 -5.93 4.00 24.29
C GLY A 227 -7.01 4.05 23.20
N LEU A 228 -6.86 3.28 22.12
CA LEU A 228 -7.85 3.17 21.05
C LEU A 228 -8.89 2.10 21.41
N LEU A 229 -10.08 2.21 20.80
CA LEU A 229 -11.17 1.23 20.98
C LEU A 229 -11.52 0.92 22.45
N SER A 230 -11.25 1.86 23.37
CA SER A 230 -11.42 1.63 24.81
C SER A 230 -12.86 1.27 25.18
N SER A 231 -13.85 1.81 24.47
CA SER A 231 -15.28 1.49 24.66
C SER A 231 -15.64 0.07 24.19
N ALA A 232 -14.82 -0.55 23.35
CA ALA A 232 -15.03 -1.90 22.81
C ALA A 232 -14.35 -3.00 23.63
N LYS A 233 -13.57 -2.63 24.65
CA LYS A 233 -12.70 -3.57 25.39
C LYS A 233 -13.44 -4.79 25.96
N GLU A 234 -14.61 -4.59 26.56
CA GLU A 234 -15.40 -5.67 27.13
C GLU A 234 -15.96 -6.62 26.05
N GLU A 235 -16.44 -6.09 24.94
CA GLU A 235 -16.94 -6.91 23.83
C GLU A 235 -15.83 -7.72 23.16
N PHE A 236 -14.67 -7.12 22.93
CA PHE A 236 -13.50 -7.88 22.45
C PHE A 236 -13.09 -8.96 23.45
N ASN A 237 -13.07 -8.66 24.75
CA ASN A 237 -12.75 -9.66 25.77
C ASN A 237 -13.73 -10.84 25.73
N LYS A 238 -15.03 -10.57 25.65
CA LYS A 238 -16.07 -11.60 25.52
C LYS A 238 -15.87 -12.46 24.27
N TYR A 239 -15.58 -11.85 23.13
CA TYR A 239 -15.28 -12.57 21.90
C TYR A 239 -14.06 -13.49 22.04
N PHE A 240 -12.93 -12.98 22.53
CA PHE A 240 -11.71 -13.77 22.68
C PHE A 240 -11.84 -14.88 23.72
N MET A 241 -12.51 -14.62 24.86
CA MET A 241 -12.81 -15.66 25.86
C MET A 241 -13.63 -16.80 25.28
N THR A 242 -14.66 -16.48 24.49
CA THR A 242 -15.53 -17.48 23.88
C THR A 242 -14.81 -18.26 22.78
N ARG A 243 -14.03 -17.59 21.95
CA ARG A 243 -13.48 -18.17 20.72
C ARG A 243 -12.15 -18.88 20.91
N ILE A 244 -11.27 -18.37 21.79
CA ILE A 244 -9.90 -18.86 22.00
C ILE A 244 -9.48 -19.00 23.46
N SER A 245 -10.37 -18.76 24.41
CA SER A 245 -10.14 -18.86 25.88
C SER A 245 -8.97 -17.97 26.34
N LEU A 246 -8.87 -16.73 25.83
CA LEU A 246 -7.90 -15.70 26.23
C LEU A 246 -8.62 -14.47 26.75
N SER A 247 -8.13 -13.92 27.88
CA SER A 247 -8.61 -12.67 28.46
C SER A 247 -7.75 -11.49 28.03
N LEU A 248 -8.38 -10.33 27.81
CA LEU A 248 -7.70 -9.04 27.60
C LEU A 248 -7.35 -8.33 28.92
N PHE A 249 -7.75 -8.90 30.07
CA PHE A 249 -7.58 -8.31 31.40
C PHE A 249 -6.45 -8.96 32.20
N GLU A 250 -5.77 -9.94 31.62
CA GLU A 250 -4.63 -10.62 32.24
C GLU A 250 -3.28 -10.03 31.79
#